data_cf9ced05fc2e0f6aee5c2bbab69b81d2
#
_entry.id   cf9ced05fc2e0f6aee5c2bbab69b81d2
#
_cell.length_a   1.000
_cell.length_b   1.000
_cell.length_c   1.000
_cell.angle_alpha   90.00
_cell.angle_beta   90.00
_cell.angle_gamma   90.00
#
_symmetry.space_group_name_H-M   'P 1'
#
loop_
_entity.id
_entity.type
_entity.pdbx_description
1 polymer ?
#
loop_
_entity_poly.entity_id
_entity_poly.type
_entity_poly.pdbx_seq_one_letter_code
_entity_poly.pdbx_strand_id
1 'polypeptide(L)'
;MIESMKNMLLYVQIVLCGPRTSAVSAGPSTIWRSQTPRKELTMKNLVKKAKKGDPDAFTELIHSQMQNLYKTARAILSNDEDVADAISETILTCWEKLEQLREDSYFRTWMTRILVNKCKDLIRKKESLVWMEEIPEISENDSGFVNAEWKEALNCLDEKYRLVLMLYYIEGFKTSEISQILEIPESTVRTRLARGRSLLSDTYQGERRQTV
;
A
#
# COMPACT_ATOMS: atom_id res chain seq x y z
N MET A 1 -21.34 15.64 -9.47
CA MET A 1 -20.68 14.34 -9.35
C MET A 1 -19.31 14.33 -10.04
N ILE A 2 -19.22 14.65 -11.33
CA ILE A 2 -17.95 14.67 -12.10
C ILE A 2 -16.95 15.72 -11.58
N GLU A 3 -17.43 16.86 -11.14
CA GLU A 3 -16.62 17.97 -10.60
C GLU A 3 -15.95 17.59 -9.26
N SER A 4 -16.66 16.89 -8.38
CA SER A 4 -16.13 16.38 -7.11
C SER A 4 -15.05 15.31 -7.33
N MET A 5 -15.20 14.47 -8.37
CA MET A 5 -14.20 13.48 -8.76
C MET A 5 -12.93 14.13 -9.35
N LYS A 6 -13.08 15.19 -10.16
CA LYS A 6 -11.93 15.95 -10.67
C LYS A 6 -11.13 16.62 -9.55
N ASN A 7 -11.82 17.19 -8.56
CA ASN A 7 -11.18 17.79 -7.39
C ASN A 7 -10.47 16.74 -6.54
N MET A 8 -11.00 15.52 -6.45
CA MET A 8 -10.36 14.40 -5.73
C MET A 8 -9.12 13.88 -6.47
N LEU A 9 -9.16 13.79 -7.80
CA LEU A 9 -7.98 13.42 -8.61
C LEU A 9 -6.90 14.50 -8.53
N LEU A 10 -7.28 15.78 -8.56
CA LEU A 10 -6.36 16.91 -8.36
C LEU A 10 -5.73 16.87 -6.95
N TYR A 11 -6.51 16.49 -5.93
CA TYR A 11 -6.04 16.32 -4.56
C TYR A 11 -5.03 15.16 -4.41
N VAL A 12 -5.28 14.03 -5.06
CA VAL A 12 -4.33 12.90 -5.14
C VAL A 12 -3.01 13.37 -5.75
N GLN A 13 -3.07 14.15 -6.82
CA GLN A 13 -1.90 14.71 -7.49
C GLN A 13 -1.14 15.73 -6.64
N ILE A 14 -1.86 16.57 -5.87
CA ILE A 14 -1.27 17.55 -4.93
C ILE A 14 -0.64 16.85 -3.72
N VAL A 15 -1.27 15.80 -3.18
CA VAL A 15 -0.75 15.03 -2.02
C VAL A 15 0.49 14.22 -2.40
N LEU A 16 0.55 13.69 -3.62
CA LEU A 16 1.71 12.96 -4.13
C LEU A 16 2.86 13.88 -4.59
N CYS A 17 2.55 15.11 -5.03
CA CYS A 17 3.54 16.10 -5.51
C CYS A 17 3.77 17.27 -4.54
N GLY A 18 3.17 17.29 -3.34
CA GLY A 18 3.25 18.40 -2.39
C GLY A 18 4.64 18.58 -1.73
N PRO A 19 4.97 19.80 -1.22
CA PRO A 19 6.31 20.15 -0.78
C PRO A 19 6.74 19.35 0.45
N ARG A 20 7.96 18.86 0.39
CA ARG A 20 8.69 18.22 1.48
C ARG A 20 8.79 19.17 2.67
N THR A 21 8.08 18.92 3.75
CA THR A 21 8.38 19.54 5.04
C THR A 21 8.93 18.52 6.02
N SER A 22 10.04 18.91 6.61
CA SER A 22 10.97 18.18 7.47
C SER A 22 10.36 17.64 8.77
N ALA A 23 10.79 16.43 9.09
CA ALA A 23 11.14 15.82 10.38
C ALA A 23 10.48 16.33 11.68
N VAL A 24 9.84 15.40 12.39
CA VAL A 24 9.91 15.34 13.86
C VAL A 24 10.23 13.90 14.28
N SER A 25 11.33 13.77 15.02
CA SER A 25 11.88 12.55 15.58
C SER A 25 11.01 12.01 16.73
N ALA A 26 10.54 10.76 16.62
CA ALA A 26 10.04 9.99 17.76
C ALA A 26 10.51 8.54 17.63
N GLY A 27 11.13 8.02 18.69
CA GLY A 27 11.85 6.74 18.75
C GLY A 27 10.98 5.48 18.57
N PRO A 28 11.63 4.32 18.37
CA PRO A 28 11.02 3.13 17.73
C PRO A 28 10.18 2.20 18.62
N SER A 29 9.74 2.58 19.81
CA SER A 29 9.16 1.62 20.76
C SER A 29 7.65 1.69 21.02
N THR A 30 6.89 2.57 20.36
CA THR A 30 5.47 2.80 20.73
C THR A 30 4.47 2.67 19.57
N ILE A 31 4.88 2.31 18.38
CA ILE A 31 4.02 2.38 17.16
C ILE A 31 3.17 1.11 16.93
N TRP A 32 3.42 0.02 17.63
CA TRP A 32 2.88 -1.30 17.30
C TRP A 32 1.51 -1.65 17.90
N ARG A 33 0.88 -0.74 18.64
CA ARG A 33 -0.35 -1.10 19.35
C ARG A 33 -1.35 0.05 19.48
N SER A 34 -1.99 0.46 18.39
CA SER A 34 -3.28 1.13 18.53
C SER A 34 -4.02 1.33 17.19
N GLN A 35 -4.50 0.26 16.58
CA GLN A 35 -5.79 0.42 15.91
C GLN A 35 -6.82 0.43 17.03
N THR A 36 -7.10 1.61 17.57
CA THR A 36 -8.04 1.76 18.67
C THR A 36 -9.46 1.44 18.19
N PRO A 37 -10.33 0.84 19.02
CA PRO A 37 -11.74 0.57 18.70
C PRO A 37 -12.49 1.80 18.16
N ARG A 38 -12.04 2.99 18.54
CA ARG A 38 -12.60 4.29 18.14
C ARG A 38 -12.35 4.58 16.64
N LYS A 39 -11.17 4.20 16.11
CA LYS A 39 -10.81 4.44 14.71
C LYS A 39 -11.57 3.49 13.77
N GLU A 40 -11.76 2.24 14.17
CA GLU A 40 -12.59 1.28 13.44
C GLU A 40 -14.07 1.66 13.41
N LEU A 41 -14.62 2.15 14.53
CA LEU A 41 -16.01 2.58 14.60
C LEU A 41 -16.26 3.79 13.69
N THR A 42 -15.29 4.73 13.64
CA THR A 42 -15.33 5.88 12.72
C THR A 42 -15.27 5.44 11.27
N MET A 43 -14.39 4.51 10.91
CA MET A 43 -14.28 3.98 9.54
C MET A 43 -15.57 3.28 9.10
N LYS A 44 -16.15 2.39 9.93
CA LYS A 44 -17.43 1.74 9.62
C LYS A 44 -18.56 2.76 9.40
N ASN A 45 -18.61 3.83 10.17
CA ASN A 45 -19.61 4.87 10.00
C ASN A 45 -19.41 5.64 8.68
N LEU A 46 -18.17 5.95 8.31
CA LEU A 46 -17.85 6.57 7.02
C LEU A 46 -18.23 5.67 5.86
N VAL A 47 -17.92 4.37 5.92
CA VAL A 47 -18.32 3.39 4.90
C VAL A 47 -19.84 3.36 4.74
N LYS A 48 -20.60 3.33 5.85
CA LYS A 48 -22.07 3.34 5.80
C LYS A 48 -22.65 4.61 5.17
N LYS A 49 -22.05 5.77 5.43
CA LYS A 49 -22.48 7.03 4.82
C LYS A 49 -22.12 7.06 3.33
N ALA A 50 -20.90 6.70 2.99
CA ALA A 50 -20.44 6.63 1.61
C ALA A 50 -21.28 5.69 0.74
N LYS A 51 -21.72 4.52 1.28
CA LYS A 51 -22.67 3.62 0.61
C LYS A 51 -24.04 4.25 0.34
N LYS A 52 -24.43 5.26 1.09
CA LYS A 52 -25.66 6.03 0.86
C LYS A 52 -25.47 7.16 -0.15
N GLY A 53 -24.32 7.22 -0.80
CA GLY A 53 -24.01 8.23 -1.80
C GLY A 53 -23.44 9.54 -1.22
N ASP A 54 -22.98 9.56 0.03
CA ASP A 54 -22.34 10.72 0.65
C ASP A 54 -20.88 10.86 0.14
N PRO A 55 -20.58 11.85 -0.74
CA PRO A 55 -19.25 11.99 -1.32
C PRO A 55 -18.22 12.52 -0.31
N ASP A 56 -18.65 13.29 0.68
CA ASP A 56 -17.75 13.84 1.69
C ASP A 56 -17.26 12.73 2.62
N ALA A 57 -18.16 11.82 3.02
CA ALA A 57 -17.82 10.64 3.81
C ALA A 57 -16.86 9.71 3.06
N PHE A 58 -17.03 9.55 1.74
CA PHE A 58 -16.10 8.77 0.92
C PHE A 58 -14.74 9.44 0.82
N THR A 59 -14.70 10.76 0.61
CA THR A 59 -13.45 11.53 0.54
C THR A 59 -12.66 11.41 1.85
N GLU A 60 -13.32 11.56 3.00
CA GLU A 60 -12.70 11.39 4.31
C GLU A 60 -12.18 9.96 4.51
N LEU A 61 -12.94 8.95 4.08
CA LEU A 61 -12.57 7.55 4.13
C LEU A 61 -11.29 7.29 3.34
N ILE A 62 -11.22 7.74 2.08
CA ILE A 62 -10.04 7.59 1.21
C ILE A 62 -8.86 8.35 1.79
N HIS A 63 -9.06 9.61 2.23
CA HIS A 63 -8.00 10.40 2.83
C HIS A 63 -7.35 9.69 4.02
N SER A 64 -8.15 9.04 4.87
CA SER A 64 -7.66 8.28 6.03
C SER A 64 -6.78 7.07 5.64
N GLN A 65 -6.87 6.58 4.40
CA GLN A 65 -6.15 5.42 3.88
C GLN A 65 -5.04 5.78 2.89
N MET A 66 -4.90 7.05 2.50
CA MET A 66 -3.99 7.46 1.43
C MET A 66 -2.54 7.02 1.66
N GLN A 67 -2.02 7.19 2.87
CA GLN A 67 -0.66 6.77 3.20
C GLN A 67 -0.47 5.25 3.09
N ASN A 68 -1.49 4.47 3.46
CA ASN A 68 -1.44 3.01 3.36
C ASN A 68 -1.48 2.57 1.90
N LEU A 69 -2.32 3.20 1.07
CA LEU A 69 -2.37 2.97 -0.37
C LEU A 69 -1.01 3.25 -1.01
N TYR A 70 -0.42 4.42 -0.73
CA TYR A 70 0.88 4.80 -1.26
C TYR A 70 1.99 3.80 -0.90
N LYS A 71 2.13 3.46 0.39
CA LYS A 71 3.14 2.49 0.85
C LYS A 71 2.98 1.13 0.19
N THR A 72 1.72 0.65 0.07
CA THR A 72 1.43 -0.65 -0.53
C THR A 72 1.74 -0.64 -2.04
N ALA A 73 1.35 0.41 -2.76
CA ALA A 73 1.64 0.54 -4.19
C ALA A 73 3.15 0.63 -4.44
N ARG A 74 3.88 1.42 -3.64
CA ARG A 74 5.36 1.53 -3.72
C ARG A 74 6.11 0.26 -3.40
N ALA A 75 5.53 -0.66 -2.65
CA ALA A 75 6.13 -1.98 -2.43
C ALA A 75 6.10 -2.87 -3.67
N ILE A 76 5.22 -2.56 -4.63
CA ILE A 76 4.99 -3.33 -5.85
C ILE A 76 5.56 -2.60 -7.08
N LEU A 77 5.35 -1.28 -7.15
CA LEU A 77 5.70 -0.43 -8.29
C LEU A 77 6.91 0.44 -7.97
N SER A 78 7.83 0.56 -8.93
CA SER A 78 9.06 1.36 -8.80
C SER A 78 8.87 2.82 -9.23
N ASN A 79 7.94 3.09 -10.17
CA ASN A 79 7.70 4.41 -10.75
C ASN A 79 6.56 5.13 -10.02
N ASP A 80 6.75 6.41 -9.70
CA ASP A 80 5.77 7.24 -9.00
C ASP A 80 4.52 7.53 -9.85
N GLU A 81 4.63 7.61 -11.17
CA GLU A 81 3.49 7.77 -12.07
C GLU A 81 2.58 6.54 -12.00
N ASP A 82 3.15 5.35 -12.07
CA ASP A 82 2.40 4.10 -11.94
C ASP A 82 1.71 3.97 -10.58
N VAL A 83 2.38 4.43 -9.52
CA VAL A 83 1.79 4.47 -8.17
C VAL A 83 0.58 5.40 -8.14
N ALA A 84 0.69 6.60 -8.72
CA ALA A 84 -0.41 7.55 -8.81
C ALA A 84 -1.58 7.00 -9.62
N ASP A 85 -1.31 6.36 -10.75
CA ASP A 85 -2.30 5.72 -11.62
C ASP A 85 -3.02 4.57 -10.90
N ALA A 86 -2.26 3.67 -10.28
CA ALA A 86 -2.83 2.55 -9.51
C ALA A 86 -3.75 3.03 -8.39
N ILE A 87 -3.35 4.07 -7.65
CA ILE A 87 -4.15 4.65 -6.57
C ILE A 87 -5.42 5.31 -7.14
N SER A 88 -5.29 6.10 -8.21
CA SER A 88 -6.41 6.79 -8.84
C SER A 88 -7.46 5.80 -9.35
N GLU A 89 -7.03 4.75 -10.07
CA GLU A 89 -7.92 3.68 -10.54
C GLU A 89 -8.53 2.88 -9.39
N THR A 90 -7.80 2.69 -8.29
CA THR A 90 -8.32 2.03 -7.08
C THR A 90 -9.43 2.84 -6.45
N ILE A 91 -9.27 4.15 -6.32
CA ILE A 91 -10.27 5.06 -5.75
C ILE A 91 -11.54 5.05 -6.60
N LEU A 92 -11.41 5.14 -7.93
CA LEU A 92 -12.55 5.05 -8.86
C LEU A 92 -13.29 3.71 -8.72
N THR A 93 -12.56 2.61 -8.73
CA THR A 93 -13.12 1.27 -8.56
C THR A 93 -13.80 1.09 -7.20
N CYS A 94 -13.23 1.66 -6.13
CA CYS A 94 -13.83 1.64 -4.81
C CYS A 94 -15.16 2.43 -4.79
N TRP A 95 -15.22 3.60 -5.40
CA TRP A 95 -16.45 4.38 -5.49
C TRP A 95 -17.56 3.63 -6.24
N GLU A 96 -17.24 3.11 -7.42
CA GLU A 96 -18.19 2.38 -8.27
C GLU A 96 -18.72 1.09 -7.64
N LYS A 97 -17.88 0.40 -6.85
CA LYS A 97 -18.20 -0.93 -6.31
C LYS A 97 -18.45 -0.94 -4.81
N LEU A 98 -18.52 0.23 -4.15
CA LEU A 98 -18.65 0.33 -2.70
C LEU A 98 -19.90 -0.39 -2.16
N GLU A 99 -20.99 -0.33 -2.90
CA GLU A 99 -22.25 -1.02 -2.54
C GLU A 99 -22.10 -2.55 -2.51
N GLN A 100 -21.17 -3.12 -3.30
CA GLN A 100 -20.90 -4.56 -3.34
C GLN A 100 -20.13 -5.06 -2.11
N LEU A 101 -19.56 -4.16 -1.32
CA LEU A 101 -18.87 -4.52 -0.08
C LEU A 101 -19.90 -5.03 0.94
N ARG A 102 -19.87 -6.34 1.24
CA ARG A 102 -20.84 -6.98 2.13
C ARG A 102 -20.69 -6.53 3.58
N GLU A 103 -19.45 -6.47 4.05
CA GLU A 103 -19.08 -6.16 5.43
C GLU A 103 -18.25 -4.89 5.51
N ASP A 104 -18.76 -3.84 6.15
CA ASP A 104 -18.10 -2.53 6.26
C ASP A 104 -16.74 -2.60 6.98
N SER A 105 -16.55 -3.58 7.87
CA SER A 105 -15.28 -3.82 8.57
C SER A 105 -14.16 -4.29 7.66
N TYR A 106 -14.49 -4.89 6.53
CA TYR A 106 -13.51 -5.39 5.55
C TYR A 106 -13.15 -4.36 4.48
N PHE A 107 -13.61 -3.10 4.61
CA PHE A 107 -13.32 -2.06 3.62
C PHE A 107 -11.82 -1.93 3.33
N ARG A 108 -10.99 -1.90 4.36
CA ARG A 108 -9.54 -1.76 4.22
C ARG A 108 -8.93 -2.94 3.46
N THR A 109 -9.26 -4.17 3.83
CA THR A 109 -8.79 -5.40 3.17
C THR A 109 -9.25 -5.44 1.71
N TRP A 110 -10.52 -5.11 1.46
CA TRP A 110 -11.12 -5.08 0.13
C TRP A 110 -10.46 -4.02 -0.78
N MET A 111 -10.26 -2.80 -0.28
CA MET A 111 -9.60 -1.72 -1.01
C MET A 111 -8.13 -2.06 -1.31
N THR A 112 -7.39 -2.60 -0.34
CA THR A 112 -5.98 -3.02 -0.55
C THR A 112 -5.89 -4.14 -1.58
N ARG A 113 -6.84 -5.08 -1.63
CA ARG A 113 -6.92 -6.10 -2.67
C ARG A 113 -7.12 -5.49 -4.06
N ILE A 114 -8.00 -4.49 -4.20
CA ILE A 114 -8.19 -3.77 -5.46
C ILE A 114 -6.88 -3.12 -5.90
N LEU A 115 -6.18 -2.42 -4.98
CA LEU A 115 -4.91 -1.77 -5.26
C LEU A 115 -3.85 -2.76 -5.74
N VAL A 116 -3.67 -3.87 -5.02
CA VAL A 116 -2.70 -4.91 -5.41
C VAL A 116 -2.99 -5.46 -6.80
N ASN A 117 -4.26 -5.67 -7.15
CA ASN A 117 -4.65 -6.13 -8.49
C ASN A 117 -4.36 -5.06 -9.55
N LYS A 118 -4.64 -3.78 -9.29
CA LYS A 118 -4.30 -2.67 -10.20
C LYS A 118 -2.80 -2.56 -10.44
N CYS A 119 -1.99 -2.68 -9.38
CA CYS A 119 -0.53 -2.71 -9.52
C CYS A 119 -0.05 -3.87 -10.41
N LYS A 120 -0.58 -5.08 -10.19
CA LYS A 120 -0.25 -6.26 -11.01
C LYS A 120 -0.65 -6.08 -12.47
N ASP A 121 -1.81 -5.48 -12.74
CA ASP A 121 -2.29 -5.23 -14.09
C ASP A 121 -1.39 -4.23 -14.82
N LEU A 122 -0.89 -3.19 -14.14
CA LEU A 122 0.07 -2.24 -14.71
C LEU A 122 1.41 -2.92 -15.07
N ILE A 123 1.93 -3.79 -14.19
CA ILE A 123 3.15 -4.57 -14.47
C ILE A 123 2.94 -5.42 -15.71
N ARG A 124 1.86 -6.21 -15.78
CA ARG A 124 1.56 -7.08 -16.94
C ARG A 124 1.43 -6.28 -18.23
N LYS A 125 0.78 -5.11 -18.17
CA LYS A 125 0.62 -4.23 -19.33
C LYS A 125 1.98 -3.75 -19.83
N LYS A 126 2.88 -3.35 -18.93
CA LYS A 126 4.25 -2.93 -19.30
C LYS A 126 5.08 -4.07 -19.85
N GLU A 127 5.06 -5.23 -19.21
CA GLU A 127 5.75 -6.42 -19.71
C GLU A 127 5.29 -6.78 -21.14
N SER A 128 4.00 -6.65 -21.44
CA SER A 128 3.48 -6.89 -22.81
C SER A 128 3.92 -5.83 -23.82
N LEU A 129 4.23 -4.61 -23.39
CA LEU A 129 4.70 -3.52 -24.25
C LEU A 129 6.23 -3.57 -24.48
N VAL A 130 7.01 -4.08 -23.51
CA VAL A 130 8.48 -4.21 -23.60
C VAL A 130 8.93 -5.16 -24.72
N TRP A 131 8.07 -6.04 -25.21
CA TRP A 131 8.34 -6.82 -26.41
C TRP A 131 8.42 -5.95 -27.70
N MET A 132 8.17 -4.64 -27.61
CA MET A 132 8.16 -3.73 -28.75
C MET A 132 9.15 -2.57 -28.67
N GLU A 133 9.76 -2.27 -27.50
CA GLU A 133 10.72 -1.14 -27.36
C GLU A 133 11.78 -1.41 -26.29
N GLU A 134 12.98 -0.82 -26.48
CA GLU A 134 14.15 -0.94 -25.61
C GLU A 134 13.91 -0.47 -24.19
N ILE A 135 14.52 -1.13 -23.21
CA ILE A 135 14.37 -0.99 -21.76
C ILE A 135 14.82 0.42 -21.32
N PRO A 136 13.97 1.24 -20.68
CA PRO A 136 14.42 2.44 -20.00
C PRO A 136 15.06 2.10 -18.66
N GLU A 137 16.20 2.72 -18.36
CA GLU A 137 16.90 2.62 -17.09
C GLU A 137 16.00 3.02 -15.90
N ILE A 138 16.03 2.21 -14.84
CA ILE A 138 15.26 2.41 -13.62
C ILE A 138 15.87 3.58 -12.85
N SER A 139 15.18 4.71 -12.80
CA SER A 139 15.53 5.85 -11.96
C SER A 139 15.20 5.56 -10.50
N GLU A 140 16.23 5.52 -9.65
CA GLU A 140 16.09 5.49 -8.18
C GLU A 140 15.56 6.84 -7.69
N ASN A 141 14.27 6.96 -7.46
CA ASN A 141 13.68 8.12 -6.80
C ASN A 141 13.18 7.79 -5.39
N ASP A 142 13.60 8.64 -4.48
CA ASP A 142 13.41 8.63 -3.04
C ASP A 142 11.93 8.63 -2.65
N SER A 143 11.44 7.51 -2.16
CA SER A 143 10.05 7.35 -1.74
C SER A 143 9.96 7.41 -0.22
N GLY A 144 9.06 8.24 0.29
CA GLY A 144 8.80 8.54 1.71
C GLY A 144 8.49 7.36 2.63
N PHE A 145 9.43 6.43 2.78
CA PHE A 145 9.43 5.43 3.84
C PHE A 145 9.85 6.09 5.16
N VAL A 146 9.21 5.71 6.25
CA VAL A 146 9.43 6.26 7.59
C VAL A 146 10.85 5.97 8.12
N ASN A 147 11.59 5.01 7.52
CA ASN A 147 13.00 4.70 7.80
C ASN A 147 13.72 4.26 6.52
N ALA A 148 14.77 4.97 6.13
CA ALA A 148 15.62 4.63 4.99
C ALA A 148 16.24 3.22 5.12
N GLU A 149 16.62 2.80 6.31
CA GLU A 149 17.17 1.47 6.62
C GLU A 149 16.18 0.32 6.29
N TRP A 150 14.90 0.48 6.61
CA TRP A 150 13.87 -0.50 6.26
C TRP A 150 13.62 -0.58 4.75
N LYS A 151 13.72 0.55 4.06
CA LYS A 151 13.58 0.62 2.60
C LYS A 151 14.68 -0.20 1.93
N GLU A 152 15.92 0.02 2.33
CA GLU A 152 17.08 -0.67 1.77
C GLU A 152 17.02 -2.18 2.04
N ALA A 153 16.73 -2.58 3.27
CA ALA A 153 16.55 -3.98 3.63
C ALA A 153 15.39 -4.67 2.89
N LEU A 154 14.29 -3.96 2.65
CA LEU A 154 13.16 -4.52 1.88
C LEU A 154 13.45 -4.58 0.38
N ASN A 155 14.23 -3.66 -0.17
CA ASN A 155 14.59 -3.65 -1.59
C ASN A 155 15.47 -4.84 -1.99
N CYS A 156 16.25 -5.40 -1.05
CA CYS A 156 17.03 -6.62 -1.27
C CYS A 156 16.17 -7.89 -1.38
N LEU A 157 14.86 -7.81 -1.07
CA LEU A 157 13.97 -8.97 -1.11
C LEU A 157 13.19 -9.04 -2.41
N ASP A 158 12.96 -10.27 -2.87
CA ASP A 158 11.97 -10.52 -3.91
C ASP A 158 10.62 -9.89 -3.55
N GLU A 159 9.90 -9.35 -4.53
CA GLU A 159 8.58 -8.71 -4.38
C GLU A 159 7.61 -9.55 -3.55
N LYS A 160 7.56 -10.88 -3.79
CA LYS A 160 6.67 -11.82 -3.09
C LYS A 160 6.89 -11.89 -1.57
N TYR A 161 8.12 -11.66 -1.09
CA TYR A 161 8.44 -11.60 0.34
C TYR A 161 8.26 -10.20 0.90
N ARG A 162 8.74 -9.19 0.17
CA ARG A 162 8.60 -7.78 0.52
C ARG A 162 7.15 -7.39 0.75
N LEU A 163 6.25 -7.72 -0.18
CA LEU A 163 4.83 -7.39 -0.08
C LEU A 163 4.16 -8.03 1.14
N VAL A 164 4.43 -9.30 1.41
CA VAL A 164 3.86 -10.00 2.56
C VAL A 164 4.37 -9.42 3.89
N LEU A 165 5.67 -9.09 3.98
CA LEU A 165 6.24 -8.44 5.16
C LEU A 165 5.65 -7.04 5.38
N MET A 166 5.50 -6.24 4.31
CA MET A 166 4.87 -4.93 4.38
C MET A 166 3.43 -5.00 4.90
N LEU A 167 2.61 -5.87 4.31
CA LEU A 167 1.21 -6.02 4.71
C LEU A 167 1.09 -6.48 6.18
N TYR A 168 1.99 -7.35 6.63
CA TYR A 168 1.94 -7.86 8.00
C TYR A 168 2.51 -6.89 9.04
N TYR A 169 3.75 -6.39 8.83
CA TYR A 169 4.45 -5.60 9.84
C TYR A 169 4.14 -4.10 9.77
N ILE A 170 3.95 -3.54 8.58
CA ILE A 170 3.74 -2.10 8.42
C ILE A 170 2.25 -1.78 8.40
N GLU A 171 1.47 -2.54 7.63
CA GLU A 171 0.04 -2.32 7.52
C GLU A 171 -0.77 -3.04 8.62
N GLY A 172 -0.19 -4.01 9.32
CA GLY A 172 -0.82 -4.70 10.44
C GLY A 172 -1.97 -5.63 10.06
N PHE A 173 -2.01 -6.14 8.82
CA PHE A 173 -2.99 -7.13 8.40
C PHE A 173 -2.71 -8.50 9.03
N LYS A 174 -3.76 -9.24 9.36
CA LYS A 174 -3.66 -10.63 9.79
C LYS A 174 -3.29 -11.53 8.61
N THR A 175 -2.70 -12.69 8.87
CA THR A 175 -2.34 -13.66 7.81
C THR A 175 -3.53 -14.09 6.96
N SER A 176 -4.71 -14.21 7.56
CA SER A 176 -5.97 -14.52 6.86
C SER A 176 -6.42 -13.37 5.94
N GLU A 177 -6.22 -12.11 6.33
CA GLU A 177 -6.54 -10.95 5.50
C GLU A 177 -5.55 -10.83 4.33
N ILE A 178 -4.24 -11.05 4.59
CA ILE A 178 -3.21 -11.08 3.55
C ILE A 178 -3.49 -12.18 2.52
N SER A 179 -3.95 -13.35 2.98
CA SER A 179 -4.40 -14.45 2.11
C SER A 179 -5.51 -13.98 1.14
N GLN A 180 -6.48 -13.21 1.64
CA GLN A 180 -7.56 -12.64 0.82
C GLN A 180 -7.07 -11.53 -0.12
N ILE A 181 -6.16 -10.65 0.34
CA ILE A 181 -5.59 -9.56 -0.45
C ILE A 181 -4.78 -10.12 -1.63
N LEU A 182 -3.92 -11.10 -1.36
CA LEU A 182 -2.99 -11.65 -2.36
C LEU A 182 -3.57 -12.82 -3.15
N GLU A 183 -4.75 -13.34 -2.77
CA GLU A 183 -5.39 -14.52 -3.36
C GLU A 183 -4.51 -15.77 -3.32
N ILE A 184 -3.80 -15.99 -2.21
CA ILE A 184 -2.94 -17.16 -1.97
C ILE A 184 -3.35 -17.86 -0.67
N PRO A 185 -3.08 -19.18 -0.52
CA PRO A 185 -3.35 -19.90 0.72
C PRO A 185 -2.66 -19.25 1.93
N GLU A 186 -3.31 -19.24 3.09
CA GLU A 186 -2.74 -18.68 4.32
C GLU A 186 -1.44 -19.39 4.74
N SER A 187 -1.31 -20.70 4.47
CA SER A 187 -0.06 -21.43 4.64
C SER A 187 1.09 -20.85 3.82
N THR A 188 0.81 -20.42 2.59
CA THR A 188 1.78 -19.73 1.72
C THR A 188 2.18 -18.39 2.30
N VAL A 189 1.22 -17.62 2.85
CA VAL A 189 1.51 -16.36 3.55
C VAL A 189 2.48 -16.59 4.70
N ARG A 190 2.21 -17.57 5.57
CA ARG A 190 3.07 -17.92 6.71
C ARG A 190 4.46 -18.35 6.27
N THR A 191 4.56 -19.16 5.22
CA THR A 191 5.85 -19.58 4.66
C THR A 191 6.63 -18.40 4.09
N ARG A 192 5.97 -17.50 3.35
CA ARG A 192 6.62 -16.29 2.82
C ARG A 192 7.07 -15.36 3.94
N LEU A 193 6.27 -15.17 5.00
CA LEU A 193 6.68 -14.41 6.19
C LEU A 193 7.91 -15.00 6.86
N ALA A 194 7.95 -16.32 7.05
CA ALA A 194 9.09 -17.00 7.68
C ALA A 194 10.36 -16.85 6.84
N ARG A 195 10.30 -17.10 5.53
CA ARG A 195 11.43 -16.93 4.61
C ARG A 195 11.89 -15.48 4.51
N GLY A 196 10.97 -14.53 4.38
CA GLY A 196 11.32 -13.12 4.32
C GLY A 196 12.04 -12.63 5.57
N ARG A 197 11.63 -13.09 6.77
CA ARG A 197 12.34 -12.80 8.04
C ARG A 197 13.74 -13.38 8.06
N SER A 198 13.91 -14.63 7.60
CA SER A 198 15.23 -15.26 7.53
C SER A 198 16.17 -14.47 6.64
N LEU A 199 15.72 -14.11 5.44
CA LEU A 199 16.51 -13.32 4.48
C LEU A 199 16.92 -11.96 5.06
N LEU A 200 16.00 -11.24 5.73
CA LEU A 200 16.33 -9.98 6.41
C LEU A 200 17.37 -10.18 7.51
N SER A 201 17.24 -11.24 8.32
CA SER A 201 18.21 -11.55 9.38
C SER A 201 19.60 -11.84 8.83
N ASP A 202 19.68 -12.55 7.72
CA ASP A 202 20.96 -12.92 7.08
C ASP A 202 21.65 -11.66 6.50
N THR A 203 20.90 -10.73 5.92
CA THR A 203 21.43 -9.44 5.44
C THR A 203 22.01 -8.62 6.59
N TYR A 204 21.30 -8.46 7.70
CA TYR A 204 21.77 -7.74 8.88
C TYR A 204 23.01 -8.38 9.55
N GLN A 205 23.12 -9.72 9.55
CA GLN A 205 24.29 -10.41 10.09
C GLN A 205 25.51 -10.31 9.16
N GLY A 206 25.28 -10.25 7.85
CA GLY A 206 26.34 -10.06 6.85
C GLY A 206 27.04 -8.69 7.01
N GLU A 207 26.26 -7.61 7.17
CA GLU A 207 26.77 -6.27 7.34
C GLU A 207 27.60 -6.11 8.64
N ARG A 208 27.19 -6.74 9.75
CA ARG A 208 27.95 -6.73 11.00
C ARG A 208 29.31 -7.43 10.91
N ARG A 209 29.48 -8.38 9.98
CA ARG A 209 30.76 -9.09 9.78
C ARG A 209 31.74 -8.31 8.90
N GLN A 210 31.27 -7.33 8.13
CA GLN A 210 32.12 -6.48 7.27
C GLN A 210 32.61 -5.20 7.97
N THR A 211 32.10 -4.90 9.16
CA THR A 211 32.42 -3.66 9.91
C THR A 211 33.39 -3.92 11.10
N VAL A 212 34.02 -5.11 11.17
CA VAL A 212 35.05 -5.48 12.17
C VAL A 212 36.40 -5.79 11.38
#